data_ec01019a0f7a0be82fa29485ddf7e563
#
_entry.id   ec01019a0f7a0be82fa29485ddf7e563
#
_cell.length_a   1.000
_cell.length_b   1.000
_cell.length_c   1.000
_cell.angle_alpha   90.00
_cell.angle_beta   90.00
_cell.angle_gamma   90.00
#
_symmetry.space_group_name_H-M   'P 1'
#
loop_
_entity.id
_entity.type
_entity.pdbx_description
1 polymer ?
#
loop_
_entity_poly.entity_id
_entity_poly.type
_entity_poly.pdbx_seq_one_letter_code
_entity_poly.pdbx_strand_id
1 'polypeptide(L)'
;MRPSSTSKAGAVKAASKRGAGMSLRHGEEVPAMKNVLVLVRHGESEWNRLNMFTGWQDVDLTEEGVAEAHRAGAMLKAEGAHVDLAFTSLLKRAQNTLKIILSELDQDKLPIVFDAALNERHYGDLVGLNKDEARERWGEEQVHLWQRSYDIAPPGGESLKDTAARVLPFYTKRIAPELQAGKSVILVAHGNSLRSLVMQLDRLSPEQVKELTIGTGMPLIYRLRPDGTVAEKRDLAA
;
A
#
# COMPACT_ATOMS: atom_id res chain seq x y z
N MET A 1 -57.68 -35.92 61.64
CA MET A 1 -57.17 -37.33 61.50
C MET A 1 -55.93 -37.26 60.65
N ARG A 2 -54.75 -37.62 61.23
CA ARG A 2 -53.53 -38.00 60.51
C ARG A 2 -53.70 -39.37 59.88
N PRO A 3 -52.88 -39.81 58.92
CA PRO A 3 -51.42 -39.95 59.04
C PRO A 3 -50.66 -39.53 57.78
N SER A 4 -49.46 -39.10 57.84
CA SER A 4 -48.08 -39.69 57.91
C SER A 4 -47.72 -40.57 56.70
N SER A 5 -46.69 -40.21 55.97
CA SER A 5 -45.47 -41.06 55.77
C SER A 5 -44.46 -40.39 54.83
N THR A 6 -43.34 -40.15 55.37
CA THR A 6 -41.97 -40.66 55.09
C THR A 6 -41.30 -40.26 53.78
N SER A 7 -40.31 -39.47 54.03
CA SER A 7 -39.00 -39.28 53.41
C SER A 7 -38.45 -40.39 52.49
N LYS A 8 -37.87 -39.98 51.37
CA LYS A 8 -36.64 -40.58 50.88
C LYS A 8 -35.77 -39.52 50.22
N ALA A 9 -34.64 -39.25 50.85
CA ALA A 9 -33.57 -38.48 50.32
C ALA A 9 -32.88 -39.21 49.16
N GLY A 10 -32.80 -38.57 48.00
CA GLY A 10 -32.01 -39.04 46.86
C GLY A 10 -30.81 -38.10 46.64
N ALA A 11 -29.61 -38.58 47.03
CA ALA A 11 -28.37 -37.85 46.82
C ALA A 11 -28.06 -37.76 45.33
N VAL A 12 -28.02 -36.55 44.80
CA VAL A 12 -27.55 -36.29 43.43
C VAL A 12 -26.04 -36.02 43.50
N LYS A 13 -25.24 -36.95 42.97
CA LYS A 13 -23.80 -36.81 42.76
C LYS A 13 -23.51 -35.66 41.83
N ALA A 14 -22.77 -34.63 42.28
CA ALA A 14 -22.18 -33.61 41.47
C ALA A 14 -21.09 -34.21 40.57
N ALA A 15 -21.34 -34.25 39.26
CA ALA A 15 -20.34 -34.59 38.27
C ALA A 15 -19.50 -33.35 37.94
N SER A 16 -18.26 -33.33 38.44
CA SER A 16 -17.22 -32.39 38.12
C SER A 16 -16.90 -32.52 36.60
N LYS A 17 -17.34 -31.58 35.79
CA LYS A 17 -16.82 -31.40 34.42
C LYS A 17 -15.45 -30.75 34.54
N ARG A 18 -14.39 -31.50 34.36
CA ARG A 18 -13.02 -31.03 34.13
C ARG A 18 -13.06 -30.25 32.80
N GLY A 19 -12.69 -28.96 32.85
CA GLY A 19 -12.48 -28.15 31.70
C GLY A 19 -11.38 -28.73 30.82
N ALA A 20 -11.74 -29.06 29.58
CA ALA A 20 -10.76 -29.36 28.57
C ALA A 20 -10.02 -28.06 28.25
N GLY A 21 -8.79 -27.94 28.73
CA GLY A 21 -7.88 -26.91 28.29
C GLY A 21 -7.63 -27.05 26.81
N MET A 22 -8.07 -26.08 26.06
CA MET A 22 -7.78 -25.94 24.61
C MET A 22 -6.29 -25.60 24.51
N SER A 23 -5.47 -26.62 24.31
CA SER A 23 -4.06 -26.49 23.95
C SER A 23 -4.02 -25.79 22.60
N LEU A 24 -3.58 -24.54 22.59
CA LEU A 24 -3.20 -23.86 21.37
C LEU A 24 -2.10 -24.67 20.70
N ARG A 25 -2.42 -25.27 19.55
CA ARG A 25 -1.44 -25.96 18.72
C ARG A 25 -0.45 -24.89 18.23
N HIS A 26 0.75 -24.91 18.77
CA HIS A 26 1.89 -24.21 18.18
C HIS A 26 2.18 -24.88 16.84
N GLY A 27 2.05 -24.13 15.74
CA GLY A 27 2.50 -24.58 14.43
C GLY A 27 1.47 -24.57 13.29
N GLU A 28 0.42 -23.74 13.34
CA GLU A 28 -0.22 -23.36 12.08
C GLU A 28 0.69 -22.32 11.39
N GLU A 29 1.51 -22.78 10.45
CA GLU A 29 2.18 -21.88 9.49
C GLU A 29 1.09 -21.04 8.83
N VAL A 30 1.12 -19.73 9.03
CA VAL A 30 0.30 -18.79 8.27
C VAL A 30 0.60 -19.08 6.79
N PRO A 31 -0.38 -19.45 5.96
CA PRO A 31 -0.11 -19.82 4.57
C PRO A 31 0.60 -18.67 3.89
N ALA A 32 1.80 -18.94 3.36
CA ALA A 32 2.61 -17.95 2.67
C ALA A 32 1.75 -17.19 1.66
N MET A 33 1.77 -15.87 1.72
CA MET A 33 1.05 -15.02 0.76
C MET A 33 1.64 -15.25 -0.63
N LYS A 34 0.88 -15.91 -1.52
CA LYS A 34 1.28 -16.16 -2.92
C LYS A 34 0.49 -15.24 -3.85
N ASN A 35 1.14 -14.80 -4.93
CA ASN A 35 0.54 -13.92 -5.94
C ASN A 35 0.04 -12.60 -5.34
N VAL A 36 0.77 -12.05 -4.36
CA VAL A 36 0.41 -10.82 -3.67
C VAL A 36 1.26 -9.67 -4.18
N LEU A 37 0.60 -8.58 -4.56
CA LEU A 37 1.22 -7.30 -4.85
C LEU A 37 0.89 -6.32 -3.72
N VAL A 38 1.91 -5.89 -3.00
CA VAL A 38 1.81 -4.83 -1.99
C VAL A 38 2.23 -3.52 -2.64
N LEU A 39 1.37 -2.53 -2.62
CA LEU A 39 1.65 -1.16 -3.09
C LEU A 39 1.73 -0.24 -1.87
N VAL A 40 2.80 0.55 -1.78
CA VAL A 40 2.95 1.56 -0.72
C VAL A 40 3.43 2.86 -1.33
N ARG A 41 2.73 3.96 -1.06
CA ARG A 41 3.25 5.29 -1.35
C ARG A 41 4.31 5.64 -0.32
N HIS A 42 5.42 6.24 -0.75
CA HIS A 42 6.45 6.73 0.15
C HIS A 42 5.87 7.57 1.30
N GLY A 43 6.53 7.56 2.44
CA GLY A 43 6.20 8.39 3.61
C GLY A 43 6.25 9.89 3.30
N GLU A 44 5.73 10.72 4.19
CA GLU A 44 5.78 12.17 4.01
C GLU A 44 7.22 12.63 3.71
N SER A 45 7.38 13.43 2.65
CA SER A 45 8.65 14.07 2.31
C SER A 45 8.68 15.53 2.74
N GLU A 46 9.87 16.13 2.81
CA GLU A 46 10.04 17.55 3.13
C GLU A 46 9.14 18.46 2.30
N TRP A 47 9.03 18.19 0.99
CA TRP A 47 8.20 19.00 0.10
C TRP A 47 6.71 18.66 0.16
N ASN A 48 6.33 17.49 0.67
CA ASN A 48 4.93 17.23 1.02
C ASN A 48 4.52 18.13 2.21
N ARG A 49 5.33 18.18 3.26
CA ARG A 49 5.09 19.04 4.44
C ARG A 49 5.03 20.52 4.08
N LEU A 50 5.87 20.97 3.16
CA LEU A 50 5.90 22.36 2.67
C LEU A 50 4.83 22.66 1.62
N ASN A 51 3.94 21.71 1.30
CA ASN A 51 2.89 21.84 0.28
C ASN A 51 3.42 22.23 -1.11
N MET A 52 4.56 21.66 -1.54
CA MET A 52 5.24 22.00 -2.79
C MET A 52 5.04 20.90 -3.85
N PHE A 53 5.11 21.29 -5.11
CA PHE A 53 5.18 20.36 -6.24
C PHE A 53 6.58 19.73 -6.32
N THR A 54 6.68 18.43 -6.03
CA THR A 54 7.97 17.72 -5.91
C THR A 54 8.46 17.16 -7.23
N GLY A 55 7.61 16.42 -7.93
CA GLY A 55 8.02 15.71 -9.16
C GLY A 55 9.25 14.85 -8.94
N TRP A 56 10.29 15.07 -9.75
CA TRP A 56 11.54 14.31 -9.73
C TRP A 56 12.63 14.92 -8.86
N GLN A 57 12.35 15.99 -8.14
CA GLN A 57 13.29 16.48 -7.11
C GLN A 57 13.49 15.42 -6.04
N ASP A 58 14.75 15.18 -5.72
CA ASP A 58 15.16 14.07 -4.86
C ASP A 58 15.26 14.50 -3.39
N VAL A 59 14.13 14.97 -2.85
CA VAL A 59 13.96 15.30 -1.42
C VAL A 59 13.79 14.05 -0.58
N ASP A 60 14.18 14.15 0.68
CA ASP A 60 14.08 13.03 1.63
C ASP A 60 12.76 13.00 2.41
N LEU A 61 12.61 11.98 3.24
CA LEU A 61 11.52 11.84 4.19
C LEU A 61 11.66 12.85 5.33
N THR A 62 10.52 13.27 5.89
CA THR A 62 10.46 13.91 7.20
C THR A 62 10.56 12.84 8.30
N GLU A 63 10.71 13.29 9.57
CA GLU A 63 10.59 12.38 10.72
C GLU A 63 9.23 11.67 10.74
N GLU A 64 8.14 12.37 10.38
CA GLU A 64 6.82 11.75 10.23
C GLU A 64 6.79 10.72 9.10
N GLY A 65 7.41 11.02 7.95
CA GLY A 65 7.51 10.07 6.84
C GLY A 65 8.30 8.81 7.20
N VAL A 66 9.32 8.92 8.04
CA VAL A 66 10.05 7.77 8.62
C VAL A 66 9.12 6.97 9.55
N ALA A 67 8.37 7.65 10.42
CA ALA A 67 7.40 7.00 11.31
C ALA A 67 6.27 6.31 10.52
N GLU A 68 5.78 6.92 9.42
CA GLU A 68 4.82 6.29 8.52
C GLU A 68 5.38 5.01 7.89
N ALA A 69 6.64 5.01 7.47
CA ALA A 69 7.29 3.83 6.90
C ALA A 69 7.41 2.69 7.93
N HIS A 70 7.76 2.99 9.18
CA HIS A 70 7.76 2.02 10.27
C HIS A 70 6.35 1.45 10.54
N ARG A 71 5.33 2.30 10.58
CA ARG A 71 3.94 1.85 10.72
C ARG A 71 3.51 0.93 9.57
N ALA A 72 3.85 1.28 8.33
CA ALA A 72 3.57 0.44 7.16
C ALA A 72 4.20 -0.95 7.29
N GLY A 73 5.48 -1.00 7.69
CA GLY A 73 6.18 -2.27 7.94
C GLY A 73 5.53 -3.10 9.03
N ALA A 74 5.18 -2.46 10.17
CA ALA A 74 4.49 -3.13 11.27
C ALA A 74 3.11 -3.67 10.88
N MET A 75 2.31 -2.92 10.11
CA MET A 75 1.03 -3.38 9.57
C MET A 75 1.21 -4.59 8.66
N LEU A 76 2.17 -4.55 7.74
CA LEU A 76 2.47 -5.68 6.86
C LEU A 76 2.96 -6.91 7.64
N LYS A 77 3.78 -6.72 8.68
CA LYS A 77 4.24 -7.80 9.56
C LYS A 77 3.08 -8.45 10.31
N ALA A 78 2.12 -7.65 10.80
CA ALA A 78 0.92 -8.16 11.46
C ALA A 78 0.02 -8.98 10.51
N GLU A 79 0.02 -8.66 9.22
CA GLU A 79 -0.64 -9.44 8.15
C GLU A 79 0.13 -10.71 7.78
N GLY A 80 1.28 -10.98 8.38
CA GLY A 80 2.14 -12.10 8.01
C GLY A 80 2.77 -11.93 6.63
N ALA A 81 2.97 -10.69 6.17
CA ALA A 81 3.54 -10.42 4.87
C ALA A 81 4.98 -10.95 4.78
N HIS A 82 5.23 -11.75 3.74
CA HIS A 82 6.55 -12.12 3.28
C HIS A 82 6.62 -11.85 1.78
N VAL A 83 7.64 -11.15 1.33
CA VAL A 83 7.80 -10.75 -0.06
C VAL A 83 9.06 -11.36 -0.66
N ASP A 84 9.00 -11.74 -1.94
CA ASP A 84 10.09 -12.42 -2.64
C ASP A 84 10.93 -11.44 -3.45
N LEU A 85 10.39 -10.25 -3.77
CA LEU A 85 11.04 -9.25 -4.61
C LEU A 85 10.47 -7.86 -4.30
N ALA A 86 11.33 -6.86 -4.37
CA ALA A 86 10.96 -5.47 -4.15
C ALA A 86 11.27 -4.60 -5.37
N PHE A 87 10.39 -3.64 -5.66
CA PHE A 87 10.55 -2.63 -6.70
C PHE A 87 10.40 -1.24 -6.10
N THR A 88 11.19 -0.28 -6.59
CA THR A 88 11.05 1.12 -6.21
C THR A 88 11.59 2.05 -7.30
N SER A 89 11.33 3.34 -7.15
CA SER A 89 11.82 4.38 -8.05
C SER A 89 13.29 4.72 -7.79
N LEU A 90 13.83 5.65 -8.60
CA LEU A 90 15.17 6.22 -8.38
C LEU A 90 15.20 7.31 -7.31
N LEU A 91 14.05 7.68 -6.70
CA LEU A 91 13.94 8.79 -5.76
C LEU A 91 14.07 8.30 -4.32
N LYS A 92 14.99 8.92 -3.54
CA LYS A 92 15.40 8.45 -2.21
C LYS A 92 14.23 8.32 -1.21
N ARG A 93 13.21 9.19 -1.25
CA ARG A 93 12.05 9.08 -0.37
C ARG A 93 11.32 7.73 -0.50
N ALA A 94 11.18 7.20 -1.71
CA ALA A 94 10.60 5.87 -1.94
C ALA A 94 11.56 4.75 -1.55
N GLN A 95 12.84 4.91 -1.85
CA GLN A 95 13.89 3.95 -1.48
C GLN A 95 14.03 3.84 0.04
N ASN A 96 14.04 4.97 0.76
CA ASN A 96 14.16 4.99 2.22
C ASN A 96 12.91 4.39 2.87
N THR A 97 11.70 4.72 2.39
CA THR A 97 10.47 4.07 2.84
C THR A 97 10.54 2.54 2.66
N LEU A 98 10.97 2.07 1.48
CA LEU A 98 11.10 0.63 1.22
C LEU A 98 12.10 -0.04 2.17
N LYS A 99 13.27 0.56 2.37
CA LYS A 99 14.31 0.01 3.28
C LYS A 99 13.78 -0.15 4.70
N ILE A 100 13.06 0.86 5.21
CA ILE A 100 12.47 0.82 6.55
C ILE A 100 11.43 -0.30 6.64
N ILE A 101 10.54 -0.41 5.64
CA ILE A 101 9.54 -1.49 5.59
C ILE A 101 10.20 -2.87 5.57
N LEU A 102 11.23 -3.07 4.76
CA LEU A 102 11.94 -4.36 4.68
C LEU A 102 12.65 -4.71 5.98
N SER A 103 13.18 -3.71 6.71
CA SER A 103 13.77 -3.92 8.03
C SER A 103 12.73 -4.36 9.06
N GLU A 104 11.54 -3.75 9.06
CA GLU A 104 10.43 -4.19 9.92
C GLU A 104 9.96 -5.63 9.63
N LEU A 105 10.08 -6.06 8.37
CA LEU A 105 9.75 -7.42 7.93
C LEU A 105 10.89 -8.43 8.15
N ASP A 106 12.03 -8.03 8.71
CA ASP A 106 13.24 -8.85 8.84
C ASP A 106 13.77 -9.34 7.46
N GLN A 107 13.57 -8.54 6.38
CA GLN A 107 13.92 -8.86 5.00
C GLN A 107 14.94 -7.88 4.38
N ASP A 108 15.88 -7.34 5.14
CA ASP A 108 16.88 -6.34 4.69
C ASP A 108 17.73 -6.79 3.50
N LYS A 109 17.86 -8.10 3.27
CA LYS A 109 18.66 -8.68 2.19
C LYS A 109 17.86 -8.98 0.92
N LEU A 110 16.57 -8.60 0.89
CA LEU A 110 15.73 -8.84 -0.27
C LEU A 110 16.29 -8.12 -1.51
N PRO A 111 16.32 -8.76 -2.69
CA PRO A 111 16.68 -8.09 -3.93
C PRO A 111 15.71 -6.93 -4.25
N ILE A 112 16.27 -5.75 -4.51
CA ILE A 112 15.52 -4.54 -4.87
C ILE A 112 15.83 -4.16 -6.30
N VAL A 113 14.80 -3.93 -7.09
CA VAL A 113 14.88 -3.39 -8.46
C VAL A 113 14.52 -1.92 -8.43
N PHE A 114 15.46 -1.07 -8.90
CA PHE A 114 15.27 0.37 -9.00
C PHE A 114 15.01 0.73 -10.47
N ASP A 115 13.97 1.53 -10.75
CA ASP A 115 13.70 1.95 -12.12
C ASP A 115 13.03 3.33 -12.19
N ALA A 116 13.49 4.15 -13.15
CA ALA A 116 12.93 5.48 -13.41
C ALA A 116 11.46 5.45 -13.87
N ALA A 117 11.02 4.34 -14.48
CA ALA A 117 9.62 4.17 -14.85
C ALA A 117 8.67 4.26 -13.66
N LEU A 118 9.16 4.05 -12.44
CA LEU A 118 8.40 4.13 -11.20
C LEU A 118 8.48 5.51 -10.50
N ASN A 119 9.25 6.47 -11.06
CA ASN A 119 9.34 7.82 -10.52
C ASN A 119 7.96 8.49 -10.44
N GLU A 120 7.86 9.51 -9.57
CA GLU A 120 6.68 10.36 -9.51
C GLU A 120 6.43 11.06 -10.85
N ARG A 121 5.21 11.50 -11.10
CA ARG A 121 4.86 12.35 -12.24
C ARG A 121 5.75 13.59 -12.23
N HIS A 122 6.29 13.95 -13.39
CA HIS A 122 7.03 15.19 -13.55
C HIS A 122 6.06 16.37 -13.63
N TYR A 123 6.27 17.38 -12.81
CA TYR A 123 5.35 18.52 -12.75
C TYR A 123 5.80 19.72 -13.61
N GLY A 124 6.85 19.57 -14.45
CA GLY A 124 7.32 20.61 -15.35
C GLY A 124 7.66 21.92 -14.62
N ASP A 125 7.13 23.02 -15.12
CA ASP A 125 7.39 24.37 -14.60
C ASP A 125 6.80 24.62 -13.19
N LEU A 126 5.96 23.70 -12.67
CA LEU A 126 5.43 23.77 -11.31
C LEU A 126 6.39 23.24 -10.26
N VAL A 127 7.45 22.51 -10.64
CA VAL A 127 8.39 21.91 -9.69
C VAL A 127 9.03 23.00 -8.82
N GLY A 128 8.96 22.81 -7.50
CA GLY A 128 9.51 23.78 -6.53
C GLY A 128 8.56 24.91 -6.13
N LEU A 129 7.39 25.01 -6.76
CA LEU A 129 6.39 26.01 -6.36
C LEU A 129 5.54 25.47 -5.21
N ASN A 130 5.16 26.36 -4.29
CA ASN A 130 4.12 26.07 -3.32
C ASN A 130 2.76 25.96 -4.04
N LYS A 131 1.92 25.00 -3.62
CA LYS A 131 0.65 24.74 -4.32
C LYS A 131 -0.37 25.86 -4.14
N ASP A 132 -0.32 26.59 -3.00
CA ASP A 132 -1.22 27.71 -2.76
C ASP A 132 -0.80 28.92 -3.60
N GLU A 133 0.49 29.23 -3.68
CA GLU A 133 1.03 30.25 -4.59
C GLU A 133 0.71 29.93 -6.06
N ALA A 134 0.78 28.65 -6.44
CA ALA A 134 0.38 28.23 -7.78
C ALA A 134 -1.11 28.48 -8.04
N ARG A 135 -1.99 28.23 -7.05
CA ARG A 135 -3.42 28.53 -7.15
C ARG A 135 -3.70 30.01 -7.26
N GLU A 136 -2.98 30.84 -6.50
CA GLU A 136 -3.07 32.29 -6.61
C GLU A 136 -2.67 32.80 -8.01
N ARG A 137 -1.63 32.18 -8.59
CA ARG A 137 -1.07 32.59 -9.90
C ARG A 137 -1.90 32.14 -11.11
N TRP A 138 -2.42 30.91 -11.10
CA TRP A 138 -3.10 30.31 -12.28
C TRP A 138 -4.58 30.00 -12.03
N GLY A 139 -5.09 30.24 -10.83
CA GLY A 139 -6.44 29.90 -10.42
C GLY A 139 -6.59 28.45 -9.92
N GLU A 140 -7.49 28.27 -8.96
CA GLU A 140 -7.78 26.97 -8.31
C GLU A 140 -8.14 25.88 -9.32
N GLU A 141 -9.03 26.21 -10.27
CA GLU A 141 -9.51 25.26 -11.27
C GLU A 141 -8.38 24.75 -12.17
N GLN A 142 -7.51 25.63 -12.67
CA GLN A 142 -6.42 25.24 -13.54
C GLN A 142 -5.39 24.38 -12.81
N VAL A 143 -5.04 24.73 -11.57
CA VAL A 143 -4.10 23.94 -10.76
C VAL A 143 -4.72 22.59 -10.39
N HIS A 144 -6.00 22.55 -10.09
CA HIS A 144 -6.72 21.30 -9.85
C HIS A 144 -6.71 20.40 -11.10
N LEU A 145 -6.94 20.94 -12.29
CA LEU A 145 -6.85 20.19 -13.55
C LEU A 145 -5.46 19.58 -13.72
N TRP A 146 -4.38 20.33 -13.52
CA TRP A 146 -3.02 19.81 -13.61
C TRP A 146 -2.72 18.73 -12.56
N GLN A 147 -3.34 18.80 -11.39
CA GLN A 147 -3.11 17.83 -10.32
C GLN A 147 -3.92 16.54 -10.48
N ARG A 148 -5.13 16.64 -10.99
CA ARG A 148 -6.11 15.55 -10.90
C ARG A 148 -6.56 14.97 -12.23
N SER A 149 -6.56 15.75 -13.33
CA SER A 149 -7.02 15.21 -14.60
C SER A 149 -6.14 14.07 -15.12
N TYR A 150 -6.73 13.24 -15.96
CA TYR A 150 -6.02 12.10 -16.53
C TYR A 150 -5.05 12.53 -17.64
N ASP A 151 -5.45 13.45 -18.50
CA ASP A 151 -4.78 13.77 -19.76
C ASP A 151 -4.28 15.23 -19.88
N ILE A 152 -4.57 16.09 -18.89
CA ILE A 152 -4.09 17.48 -18.88
C ILE A 152 -2.78 17.56 -18.08
N ALA A 153 -1.68 17.89 -18.79
CA ALA A 153 -0.36 18.06 -18.19
C ALA A 153 -0.12 19.52 -17.77
N PRO A 154 0.65 19.77 -16.70
CA PRO A 154 1.21 21.10 -16.45
C PRO A 154 2.25 21.45 -17.52
N PRO A 155 2.55 22.75 -17.75
CA PRO A 155 3.56 23.17 -18.72
C PRO A 155 4.90 22.47 -18.48
N GLY A 156 5.45 21.84 -19.52
CA GLY A 156 6.72 21.11 -19.46
C GLY A 156 6.70 19.83 -18.63
N GLY A 157 5.53 19.39 -18.15
CA GLY A 157 5.37 18.23 -17.28
C GLY A 157 4.60 17.07 -17.90
N GLU A 158 4.27 16.09 -17.07
CA GLU A 158 3.50 14.89 -17.40
C GLU A 158 2.04 15.02 -16.95
N SER A 159 1.11 14.53 -17.75
CA SER A 159 -0.23 14.14 -17.32
C SER A 159 -0.17 12.79 -16.58
N LEU A 160 -1.29 12.36 -15.97
CA LEU A 160 -1.39 11.01 -15.42
C LEU A 160 -1.30 9.95 -16.53
N LYS A 161 -1.81 10.26 -17.73
CA LYS A 161 -1.71 9.41 -18.93
C LYS A 161 -0.25 9.19 -19.35
N ASP A 162 0.57 10.25 -19.32
CA ASP A 162 2.00 10.15 -19.65
C ASP A 162 2.74 9.33 -18.58
N THR A 163 2.43 9.54 -17.31
CA THR A 163 2.94 8.72 -16.21
C THR A 163 2.56 7.25 -16.42
N ALA A 164 1.31 6.95 -16.76
CA ALA A 164 0.83 5.59 -17.05
C ALA A 164 1.57 4.97 -18.25
N ALA A 165 1.90 5.76 -19.27
CA ALA A 165 2.60 5.29 -20.47
C ALA A 165 4.00 4.71 -20.17
N ARG A 166 4.62 5.04 -19.02
CA ARG A 166 5.90 4.43 -18.58
C ARG A 166 5.71 3.39 -17.46
N VAL A 167 4.77 3.63 -16.56
CA VAL A 167 4.51 2.71 -15.42
C VAL A 167 3.91 1.39 -15.88
N LEU A 168 2.89 1.42 -16.75
CA LEU A 168 2.17 0.21 -17.15
C LEU A 168 3.00 -0.77 -17.99
N PRO A 169 3.80 -0.34 -18.97
CA PRO A 169 4.73 -1.25 -19.65
C PRO A 169 5.77 -1.85 -18.71
N PHE A 170 6.27 -1.09 -17.73
CA PHE A 170 7.18 -1.63 -16.72
C PHE A 170 6.49 -2.70 -15.87
N TYR A 171 5.30 -2.42 -15.36
CA TYR A 171 4.50 -3.40 -14.62
C TYR A 171 4.31 -4.69 -15.43
N THR A 172 3.84 -4.57 -16.66
CA THR A 172 3.54 -5.72 -17.53
C THR A 172 4.79 -6.56 -17.84
N LYS A 173 5.93 -5.92 -18.05
CA LYS A 173 7.16 -6.60 -18.47
C LYS A 173 8.01 -7.10 -17.30
N ARG A 174 7.94 -6.48 -16.13
CA ARG A 174 8.87 -6.74 -15.02
C ARG A 174 8.21 -7.23 -13.75
N ILE A 175 7.01 -6.77 -13.41
CA ILE A 175 6.31 -7.10 -12.16
C ILE A 175 5.30 -8.23 -12.36
N ALA A 176 4.44 -8.12 -13.36
CA ALA A 176 3.38 -9.10 -13.60
C ALA A 176 3.91 -10.54 -13.82
N PRO A 177 5.01 -10.78 -14.55
CA PRO A 177 5.57 -12.13 -14.69
C PRO A 177 6.01 -12.75 -13.37
N GLU A 178 6.57 -11.95 -12.44
CA GLU A 178 6.99 -12.43 -11.12
C GLU A 178 5.78 -12.86 -10.27
N LEU A 179 4.71 -12.06 -10.32
CA LEU A 179 3.43 -12.39 -9.67
C LEU A 179 2.80 -13.66 -10.27
N GLN A 180 2.81 -13.80 -11.60
CA GLN A 180 2.31 -15.00 -12.29
C GLN A 180 3.14 -16.25 -11.98
N ALA A 181 4.44 -16.08 -11.69
CA ALA A 181 5.31 -17.15 -11.20
C ALA A 181 5.05 -17.55 -9.73
N GLY A 182 4.06 -16.94 -9.08
CA GLY A 182 3.66 -17.25 -7.70
C GLY A 182 4.37 -16.43 -6.63
N LYS A 183 5.21 -15.46 -7.01
CA LYS A 183 5.93 -14.61 -6.07
C LYS A 183 5.03 -13.54 -5.47
N SER A 184 5.37 -13.13 -4.25
CA SER A 184 4.83 -11.93 -3.61
C SER A 184 5.79 -10.78 -3.82
N VAL A 185 5.26 -9.63 -4.21
CA VAL A 185 6.03 -8.46 -4.63
C VAL A 185 5.61 -7.24 -3.82
N ILE A 186 6.58 -6.46 -3.34
CA ILE A 186 6.34 -5.12 -2.83
C ILE A 186 6.81 -4.05 -3.80
N LEU A 187 5.96 -3.06 -4.06
CA LEU A 187 6.28 -1.87 -4.85
C LEU A 187 6.08 -0.63 -3.98
N VAL A 188 7.16 0.06 -3.66
CA VAL A 188 7.12 1.36 -2.99
C VAL A 188 7.44 2.45 -4.01
N ALA A 189 6.46 3.33 -4.22
CA ALA A 189 6.55 4.36 -5.26
C ALA A 189 5.82 5.66 -4.85
N HIS A 190 5.16 6.34 -5.78
CA HIS A 190 4.64 7.70 -5.57
C HIS A 190 3.15 7.79 -5.90
N GLY A 191 2.55 8.92 -5.50
CA GLY A 191 1.12 9.12 -5.66
C GLY A 191 0.62 8.87 -7.09
N ASN A 192 1.24 9.46 -8.09
CA ASN A 192 0.75 9.33 -9.48
C ASN A 192 1.22 8.04 -10.17
N SER A 193 2.43 7.55 -9.90
CA SER A 193 2.84 6.24 -10.43
C SER A 193 1.94 5.12 -9.91
N LEU A 194 1.59 5.14 -8.61
CA LEU A 194 0.66 4.17 -8.05
C LEU A 194 -0.79 4.37 -8.53
N ARG A 195 -1.26 5.63 -8.68
CA ARG A 195 -2.59 5.90 -9.27
C ARG A 195 -2.72 5.32 -10.67
N SER A 196 -1.68 5.41 -11.50
CA SER A 196 -1.65 4.79 -12.82
C SER A 196 -1.82 3.27 -12.75
N LEU A 197 -1.14 2.62 -11.80
CA LEU A 197 -1.22 1.18 -11.63
C LEU A 197 -2.56 0.74 -11.02
N VAL A 198 -3.05 1.43 -9.99
CA VAL A 198 -4.36 1.16 -9.38
C VAL A 198 -5.49 1.35 -10.40
N MET A 199 -5.41 2.40 -11.26
CA MET A 199 -6.36 2.59 -12.35
C MET A 199 -6.44 1.34 -13.26
N GLN A 200 -5.32 0.74 -13.61
CA GLN A 200 -5.27 -0.48 -14.41
C GLN A 200 -5.81 -1.69 -13.65
N LEU A 201 -5.39 -1.91 -12.41
CA LEU A 201 -5.79 -3.06 -11.60
C LEU A 201 -7.29 -3.05 -11.26
N ASP A 202 -7.81 -1.90 -10.87
CA ASP A 202 -9.20 -1.70 -10.46
C ASP A 202 -10.13 -1.38 -11.65
N ARG A 203 -9.57 -1.24 -12.87
CA ARG A 203 -10.30 -0.87 -14.11
C ARG A 203 -11.07 0.45 -13.99
N LEU A 204 -10.45 1.44 -13.35
CA LEU A 204 -11.08 2.75 -13.15
C LEU A 204 -11.12 3.55 -14.45
N SER A 205 -12.19 4.33 -14.63
CA SER A 205 -12.27 5.32 -15.71
C SER A 205 -11.38 6.55 -15.42
N PRO A 206 -11.10 7.39 -16.44
CA PRO A 206 -10.43 8.66 -16.24
C PRO A 206 -11.11 9.58 -15.23
N GLU A 207 -12.44 9.53 -15.11
CA GLU A 207 -13.20 10.30 -14.13
C GLU A 207 -12.99 9.74 -12.72
N GLN A 208 -13.05 8.42 -12.57
CA GLN A 208 -12.88 7.77 -11.27
C GLN A 208 -11.47 7.94 -10.70
N VAL A 209 -10.43 7.90 -11.56
CA VAL A 209 -9.05 8.08 -11.08
C VAL A 209 -8.75 9.48 -10.57
N LYS A 210 -9.54 10.50 -10.96
CA LYS A 210 -9.42 11.88 -10.42
C LYS A 210 -9.63 11.89 -8.90
N GLU A 211 -10.59 11.12 -8.42
CA GLU A 211 -10.96 11.06 -7.01
C GLU A 211 -10.05 10.13 -6.18
N LEU A 212 -9.28 9.27 -6.85
CA LEU A 212 -8.40 8.33 -6.18
C LEU A 212 -7.28 9.06 -5.42
N THR A 213 -7.23 8.84 -4.11
CA THR A 213 -6.14 9.31 -3.25
C THR A 213 -5.46 8.11 -2.62
N ILE A 214 -4.13 8.09 -2.63
CA ILE A 214 -3.30 7.09 -1.97
C ILE A 214 -2.52 7.80 -0.86
N GLY A 215 -2.79 7.43 0.39
CA GLY A 215 -2.13 7.99 1.56
C GLY A 215 -0.64 7.63 1.61
N THR A 216 0.18 8.47 2.25
CA THR A 216 1.59 8.17 2.52
C THR A 216 1.71 7.03 3.53
N GLY A 217 2.63 6.11 3.31
CA GLY A 217 2.89 5.01 4.24
C GLY A 217 1.71 4.03 4.43
N MET A 218 0.70 4.04 3.56
CA MET A 218 -0.47 3.17 3.69
C MET A 218 -0.41 2.02 2.68
N PRO A 219 -0.31 0.75 3.14
CA PRO A 219 -0.24 -0.39 2.25
C PRO A 219 -1.59 -0.74 1.62
N LEU A 220 -1.58 -0.96 0.30
CA LEU A 220 -2.66 -1.59 -0.46
C LEU A 220 -2.20 -3.00 -0.84
N ILE A 221 -2.96 -4.00 -0.49
CA ILE A 221 -2.65 -5.41 -0.78
C ILE A 221 -3.59 -5.92 -1.88
N TYR A 222 -3.02 -6.36 -2.98
CA TYR A 222 -3.73 -7.03 -4.07
C TYR A 222 -3.35 -8.50 -4.11
N ARG A 223 -4.32 -9.39 -4.03
CA ARG A 223 -4.15 -10.79 -4.37
C ARG A 223 -4.59 -11.00 -5.83
N LEU A 224 -3.71 -11.53 -6.65
CA LEU A 224 -3.99 -11.73 -8.07
C LEU A 224 -4.29 -13.20 -8.38
N ARG A 225 -5.14 -13.43 -9.39
CA ARG A 225 -5.33 -14.75 -10.00
C ARG A 225 -4.18 -15.05 -10.96
N PRO A 226 -4.01 -16.31 -11.37
CA PRO A 226 -2.98 -16.68 -12.35
C PRO A 226 -3.09 -15.93 -13.69
N ASP A 227 -4.28 -15.48 -14.07
CA ASP A 227 -4.52 -14.67 -15.26
C ASP A 227 -4.18 -13.17 -15.09
N GLY A 228 -3.68 -12.79 -13.91
CA GLY A 228 -3.35 -11.41 -13.56
C GLY A 228 -4.53 -10.54 -13.14
N THR A 229 -5.75 -11.07 -13.08
CA THR A 229 -6.91 -10.31 -12.59
C THR A 229 -6.90 -10.22 -11.07
N VAL A 230 -7.49 -9.16 -10.53
CA VAL A 230 -7.61 -8.95 -9.08
C VAL A 230 -8.63 -9.93 -8.49
N ALA A 231 -8.19 -10.76 -7.55
CA ALA A 231 -9.05 -11.66 -6.78
C ALA A 231 -9.57 -10.96 -5.52
N GLU A 232 -8.71 -10.18 -4.86
CA GLU A 232 -9.00 -9.48 -3.61
C GLU A 232 -8.16 -8.21 -3.54
N LYS A 233 -8.72 -7.17 -2.95
CA LYS A 233 -8.02 -5.94 -2.60
C LYS A 233 -8.30 -5.62 -1.13
N ARG A 234 -7.26 -5.26 -0.40
CA ARG A 234 -7.36 -4.77 0.99
C ARG A 234 -6.58 -3.47 1.11
N ASP A 235 -7.21 -2.50 1.71
CA ASP A 235 -6.60 -1.23 2.12
C ASP A 235 -6.35 -1.30 3.63
N LEU A 236 -5.09 -1.26 4.06
CA LEU A 236 -4.76 -1.32 5.49
C LEU A 236 -4.94 0.03 6.20
N ALA A 237 -5.34 1.07 5.47
CA ALA A 237 -5.72 2.36 6.05
C ALA A 237 -7.21 2.43 6.44
N ALA A 238 -8.04 1.47 5.99
CA ALA A 238 -9.50 1.47 6.15
C ALA A 238 -9.97 0.79 7.43
#